data_b39a46868ce602fb7f0caea6991963ca
#
_entry.id   b39a46868ce602fb7f0caea6991963ca
#
_cell.length_a   1.000
_cell.length_b   1.000
_cell.length_c   1.000
_cell.angle_alpha   90.00
_cell.angle_beta   90.00
_cell.angle_gamma   90.00
#
_symmetry.space_group_name_H-M   'P 1'
#
loop_
_entity.id
_entity.type
_entity.pdbx_description
1 polymer ?
#
loop_
_entity_poly.entity_id
_entity_poly.type
_entity_poly.pdbx_seq_one_letter_code
_entity_poly.pdbx_strand_id
1 'polypeptide(L)'
;MNQLDQLKAHTTVVADTGNFKQMAQYAPRDATTNPSLILKAVQQPDYAPLLADTVAAHSGQPLDEIVDRVLVRFGLEILKVVPGRVSTEVDARLSFDTAATIARAHRLIALYEAAGIGRERVLIKIAATWEGIQAAKALEHEGIHCN
;
A
#
# COMPACT_ATOMS: atom_id res chain seq x y z
N MET A 1 2.82 -31.69 -4.98
CA MET A 1 2.83 -30.28 -5.43
C MET A 1 1.38 -29.86 -5.58
N ASN A 2 0.92 -28.86 -4.81
CA ASN A 2 -0.45 -28.34 -4.91
C ASN A 2 -0.55 -27.31 -6.06
N GLN A 3 -1.77 -26.81 -6.33
CA GLN A 3 -2.00 -25.85 -7.42
C GLN A 3 -1.24 -24.53 -7.22
N LEU A 4 -1.12 -24.06 -5.98
CA LEU A 4 -0.38 -22.83 -5.66
C LEU A 4 1.12 -23.00 -5.94
N ASP A 5 1.69 -24.15 -5.59
CA ASP A 5 3.12 -24.44 -5.87
C ASP A 5 3.38 -24.48 -7.39
N GLN A 6 2.46 -25.07 -8.15
CA GLN A 6 2.53 -25.08 -9.62
C GLN A 6 2.46 -23.65 -10.18
N LEU A 7 1.52 -22.82 -9.68
CA LEU A 7 1.39 -21.43 -10.13
C LEU A 7 2.67 -20.63 -9.84
N LYS A 8 3.26 -20.77 -8.66
CA LYS A 8 4.51 -20.10 -8.27
C LYS A 8 5.69 -20.43 -9.16
N ALA A 9 5.69 -21.59 -9.83
CA ALA A 9 6.74 -21.96 -10.76
C ALA A 9 6.69 -21.20 -12.10
N HIS A 10 5.54 -20.58 -12.42
CA HIS A 10 5.30 -19.94 -13.73
C HIS A 10 4.97 -18.44 -13.63
N THR A 11 4.68 -17.92 -12.44
CA THR A 11 4.32 -16.50 -12.26
C THR A 11 4.68 -16.01 -10.87
N THR A 12 4.72 -14.68 -10.72
CA THR A 12 4.81 -14.02 -9.41
C THR A 12 3.44 -13.99 -8.77
N VAL A 13 3.30 -14.64 -7.62
CA VAL A 13 2.06 -14.62 -6.85
C VAL A 13 2.02 -13.37 -5.98
N VAL A 14 0.98 -12.56 -6.18
CA VAL A 14 0.70 -11.34 -5.43
C VAL A 14 -0.58 -11.55 -4.62
N ALA A 15 -0.54 -11.27 -3.31
CA ALA A 15 -1.73 -11.36 -2.47
C ALA A 15 -2.49 -10.04 -2.46
N ASP A 16 -3.80 -10.08 -2.70
CA ASP A 16 -4.69 -8.92 -2.60
C ASP A 16 -5.53 -9.01 -1.33
N THR A 17 -5.00 -8.50 -0.22
CA THR A 17 -5.69 -8.58 1.07
C THR A 17 -5.12 -7.60 2.10
N GLY A 18 -5.98 -7.11 3.02
CA GLY A 18 -5.57 -6.42 4.25
C GLY A 18 -5.27 -7.39 5.40
N ASN A 19 -5.59 -8.68 5.25
CA ASN A 19 -5.35 -9.69 6.30
C ASN A 19 -3.95 -10.31 6.15
N PHE A 20 -2.94 -9.57 6.58
CA PHE A 20 -1.55 -10.00 6.43
C PHE A 20 -1.17 -11.19 7.35
N LYS A 21 -1.90 -11.43 8.44
CA LYS A 21 -1.66 -12.62 9.30
C LYS A 21 -1.98 -13.92 8.55
N GLN A 22 -3.07 -13.94 7.76
CA GLN A 22 -3.39 -15.09 6.91
C GLN A 22 -2.50 -15.19 5.66
N MET A 23 -2.01 -14.06 5.18
CA MET A 23 -1.15 -14.00 3.99
C MET A 23 0.10 -14.87 4.14
N ALA A 24 0.69 -14.92 5.33
CA ALA A 24 1.92 -15.66 5.61
C ALA A 24 1.85 -17.14 5.21
N GLN A 25 0.70 -17.79 5.36
CA GLN A 25 0.52 -19.21 5.02
C GLN A 25 0.62 -19.52 3.52
N TYR A 26 0.40 -18.53 2.67
CA TYR A 26 0.49 -18.67 1.21
C TYR A 26 1.85 -18.27 0.65
N ALA A 27 2.69 -17.61 1.46
CA ALA A 27 4.01 -17.11 1.09
C ALA A 27 4.02 -16.44 -0.29
N PRO A 28 3.20 -15.39 -0.52
CA PRO A 28 3.24 -14.63 -1.77
C PRO A 28 4.56 -13.86 -1.86
N ARG A 29 4.96 -13.50 -3.08
CA ARG A 29 6.14 -12.66 -3.28
C ARG A 29 5.86 -11.21 -2.94
N ASP A 30 4.74 -10.69 -3.44
CA ASP A 30 4.31 -9.31 -3.27
C ASP A 30 2.89 -9.27 -2.68
N ALA A 31 2.47 -8.09 -2.25
CA ALA A 31 1.10 -7.86 -1.82
C ALA A 31 0.56 -6.55 -2.38
N THR A 32 -0.75 -6.50 -2.56
CA THR A 32 -1.46 -5.27 -2.90
C THR A 32 -2.58 -5.03 -1.91
N THR A 33 -2.83 -3.77 -1.63
CA THR A 33 -3.93 -3.32 -0.77
C THR A 33 -4.75 -2.25 -1.46
N ASN A 34 -5.84 -1.90 -0.85
CA ASN A 34 -6.62 -0.71 -1.16
C ASN A 34 -7.33 -0.20 0.11
N PRO A 35 -7.84 1.04 0.13
CA PRO A 35 -8.51 1.59 1.30
C PRO A 35 -9.68 0.76 1.82
N SER A 36 -10.45 0.11 0.93
CA SER A 36 -11.59 -0.73 1.32
C SER A 36 -11.15 -2.01 2.03
N LEU A 37 -10.05 -2.63 1.62
CA LEU A 37 -9.48 -3.79 2.30
C LEU A 37 -8.94 -3.41 3.68
N ILE A 38 -8.26 -2.27 3.78
CA ILE A 38 -7.77 -1.75 5.07
C ILE A 38 -8.95 -1.43 6.00
N LEU A 39 -10.01 -0.79 5.49
CA LEU A 39 -11.22 -0.51 6.26
C LEU A 39 -11.85 -1.79 6.82
N LYS A 40 -11.93 -2.86 6.03
CA LYS A 40 -12.41 -4.16 6.49
C LYS A 40 -11.49 -4.78 7.54
N ALA A 41 -10.18 -4.62 7.37
CA ALA A 41 -9.20 -5.17 8.30
C ALA A 41 -9.30 -4.48 9.67
N VAL A 42 -9.35 -3.14 9.75
CA VAL A 42 -9.41 -2.41 11.02
C VAL A 42 -10.67 -2.65 11.83
N GLN A 43 -11.72 -3.21 11.21
CA GLN A 43 -12.94 -3.64 11.91
C GLN A 43 -12.75 -4.98 12.65
N GLN A 44 -11.66 -5.71 12.37
CA GLN A 44 -11.36 -6.95 13.06
C GLN A 44 -10.56 -6.66 14.34
N PRO A 45 -10.86 -7.36 15.46
CA PRO A 45 -10.17 -7.12 16.73
C PRO A 45 -8.65 -7.20 16.65
N ASP A 46 -8.14 -8.06 15.78
CA ASP A 46 -6.71 -8.29 15.58
C ASP A 46 -5.95 -7.11 14.98
N TYR A 47 -6.64 -6.22 14.27
CA TYR A 47 -6.05 -5.07 13.55
C TYR A 47 -6.55 -3.72 14.07
N ALA A 48 -7.61 -3.69 14.88
CA ALA A 48 -8.13 -2.47 15.48
C ALA A 48 -7.06 -1.67 16.26
N PRO A 49 -6.12 -2.31 16.98
CA PRO A 49 -5.04 -1.58 17.64
C PRO A 49 -4.15 -0.77 16.69
N LEU A 50 -3.89 -1.26 15.46
CA LEU A 50 -3.08 -0.52 14.48
C LEU A 50 -3.72 0.82 14.11
N LEU A 51 -5.05 0.85 13.96
CA LEU A 51 -5.79 2.10 13.73
C LEU A 51 -5.73 2.99 14.98
N ALA A 52 -6.08 2.46 16.14
CA ALA A 52 -6.16 3.22 17.39
C ALA A 52 -4.80 3.86 17.74
N ASP A 53 -3.72 3.09 17.68
CA ASP A 53 -2.37 3.57 17.97
C ASP A 53 -1.93 4.66 16.98
N THR A 54 -2.23 4.47 15.68
CA THR A 54 -1.87 5.45 14.66
C THR A 54 -2.63 6.75 14.85
N VAL A 55 -3.94 6.70 15.14
CA VAL A 55 -4.77 7.87 15.41
C VAL A 55 -4.30 8.58 16.68
N ALA A 56 -4.02 7.86 17.75
CA ALA A 56 -3.54 8.44 19.01
C ALA A 56 -2.19 9.15 18.84
N ALA A 57 -1.25 8.54 18.11
CA ALA A 57 0.08 9.09 17.86
C ALA A 57 0.06 10.36 16.99
N HIS A 58 -0.99 10.56 16.20
CA HIS A 58 -1.11 11.67 15.25
C HIS A 58 -2.37 12.52 15.46
N SER A 59 -2.92 12.50 16.67
CA SER A 59 -4.07 13.33 17.06
C SER A 59 -3.75 14.81 16.82
N GLY A 60 -4.68 15.52 16.16
CA GLY A 60 -4.48 16.94 15.80
C GLY A 60 -3.90 17.17 14.39
N GLN A 61 -3.47 16.13 13.67
CA GLN A 61 -3.15 16.25 12.26
C GLN A 61 -4.42 16.21 11.38
N PRO A 62 -4.38 16.74 10.15
CA PRO A 62 -5.48 16.60 9.20
C PRO A 62 -5.87 15.15 8.97
N LEU A 63 -7.17 14.89 8.80
CA LEU A 63 -7.71 13.53 8.66
C LEU A 63 -7.05 12.76 7.51
N ASP A 64 -6.82 13.41 6.38
CA ASP A 64 -6.20 12.78 5.21
C ASP A 64 -4.75 12.37 5.46
N GLU A 65 -4.02 13.08 6.33
CA GLU A 65 -2.68 12.69 6.76
C GLU A 65 -2.71 11.49 7.70
N ILE A 66 -3.68 11.43 8.60
CA ILE A 66 -3.87 10.28 9.49
C ILE A 66 -4.23 9.05 8.66
N VAL A 67 -5.09 9.19 7.64
CA VAL A 67 -5.45 8.08 6.74
C VAL A 67 -4.21 7.55 6.01
N ASP A 68 -3.37 8.42 5.45
CA ASP A 68 -2.12 8.00 4.78
C ASP A 68 -1.21 7.21 5.73
N ARG A 69 -1.09 7.65 6.98
CA ARG A 69 -0.30 6.95 8.00
C ARG A 69 -0.87 5.58 8.34
N VAL A 70 -2.20 5.44 8.38
CA VAL A 70 -2.84 4.13 8.58
C VAL A 70 -2.54 3.21 7.40
N LEU A 71 -2.66 3.69 6.15
CA LEU A 71 -2.33 2.91 4.96
C LEU A 71 -0.87 2.44 4.99
N VAL A 72 0.05 3.36 5.28
CA VAL A 72 1.49 3.04 5.40
C VAL A 72 1.74 2.07 6.56
N ARG A 73 1.08 2.24 7.72
CA ARG A 73 1.22 1.32 8.84
C ARG A 73 0.86 -0.12 8.47
N PHE A 74 -0.23 -0.32 7.73
CA PHE A 74 -0.59 -1.63 7.18
C PHE A 74 0.45 -2.14 6.17
N GLY A 75 0.93 -1.27 5.28
CA GLY A 75 1.99 -1.62 4.34
C GLY A 75 3.27 -2.08 5.04
N LEU A 76 3.67 -1.44 6.13
CA LEU A 76 4.83 -1.82 6.93
C LEU A 76 4.66 -3.21 7.55
N GLU A 77 3.48 -3.54 8.08
CA GLU A 77 3.21 -4.89 8.61
C GLU A 77 3.24 -5.96 7.50
N ILE A 78 2.68 -5.65 6.33
CA ILE A 78 2.71 -6.53 5.16
C ILE A 78 4.16 -6.79 4.70
N LEU A 79 5.00 -5.77 4.66
CA LEU A 79 6.40 -5.89 4.25
C LEU A 79 7.26 -6.75 5.18
N LYS A 80 6.80 -7.04 6.41
CA LYS A 80 7.41 -8.04 7.28
C LYS A 80 7.10 -9.47 6.83
N VAL A 81 6.03 -9.67 6.06
CA VAL A 81 5.52 -10.97 5.62
C VAL A 81 5.97 -11.30 4.21
N VAL A 82 5.99 -10.30 3.30
CA VAL A 82 6.35 -10.51 1.90
C VAL A 82 7.80 -10.09 1.63
N PRO A 83 8.56 -10.87 0.86
CA PRO A 83 9.95 -10.52 0.53
C PRO A 83 10.06 -9.42 -0.53
N GLY A 84 9.02 -9.21 -1.33
CA GLY A 84 9.00 -8.25 -2.44
C GLY A 84 8.39 -6.91 -2.05
N ARG A 85 7.35 -6.50 -2.78
CA ARG A 85 6.76 -5.15 -2.72
C ARG A 85 5.37 -5.16 -2.11
N VAL A 86 4.95 -4.01 -1.60
CA VAL A 86 3.56 -3.73 -1.26
C VAL A 86 3.03 -2.59 -2.13
N SER A 87 1.81 -2.75 -2.65
CA SER A 87 1.09 -1.65 -3.30
C SER A 87 0.25 -0.90 -2.27
N THR A 88 0.43 0.43 -2.22
CA THR A 88 -0.36 1.35 -1.40
C THR A 88 -1.06 2.35 -2.30
N GLU A 89 -2.38 2.44 -2.19
CA GLU A 89 -3.21 3.22 -3.10
C GLU A 89 -3.34 4.68 -2.64
N VAL A 90 -3.20 5.61 -3.58
CA VAL A 90 -3.56 7.01 -3.37
C VAL A 90 -5.08 7.18 -3.26
N ASP A 91 -5.52 8.25 -2.62
CA ASP A 91 -6.95 8.53 -2.44
C ASP A 91 -7.67 8.60 -3.81
N ALA A 92 -8.71 7.79 -3.97
CA ALA A 92 -9.51 7.72 -5.20
C ALA A 92 -10.16 9.06 -5.61
N ARG A 93 -10.36 9.98 -4.66
CA ARG A 93 -10.85 11.33 -4.94
C ARG A 93 -9.89 12.17 -5.80
N LEU A 94 -8.61 11.76 -5.87
CA LEU A 94 -7.58 12.41 -6.67
C LEU A 94 -7.47 11.84 -8.10
N SER A 95 -8.32 10.87 -8.47
CA SER A 95 -8.22 10.13 -9.74
C SER A 95 -8.22 10.98 -10.99
N PHE A 96 -8.77 12.20 -10.93
CA PHE A 96 -8.83 13.15 -12.05
C PHE A 96 -7.98 14.41 -11.81
N ASP A 97 -7.03 14.36 -10.86
CA ASP A 97 -6.08 15.43 -10.57
C ASP A 97 -4.65 14.89 -10.57
N THR A 98 -3.95 15.08 -11.67
CA THR A 98 -2.57 14.61 -11.86
C THR A 98 -1.63 15.19 -10.80
N ALA A 99 -1.70 16.48 -10.52
CA ALA A 99 -0.77 17.15 -9.61
C ALA A 99 -1.00 16.70 -8.17
N ALA A 100 -2.25 16.61 -7.72
CA ALA A 100 -2.60 16.14 -6.40
C ALA A 100 -2.24 14.65 -6.20
N THR A 101 -2.40 13.82 -7.24
CA THR A 101 -1.99 12.41 -7.23
C THR A 101 -0.47 12.27 -7.05
N ILE A 102 0.34 13.04 -7.78
CA ILE A 102 1.81 13.05 -7.65
C ILE A 102 2.21 13.50 -6.23
N ALA A 103 1.64 14.60 -5.74
CA ALA A 103 1.94 15.10 -4.40
C ALA A 103 1.59 14.07 -3.31
N ARG A 104 0.46 13.35 -3.45
CA ARG A 104 0.07 12.30 -2.51
C ARG A 104 1.02 11.10 -2.58
N ALA A 105 1.44 10.70 -3.78
CA ALA A 105 2.41 9.63 -3.99
C ALA A 105 3.74 9.94 -3.30
N HIS A 106 4.28 11.14 -3.47
CA HIS A 106 5.51 11.59 -2.79
C HIS A 106 5.34 11.52 -1.27
N ARG A 107 4.20 11.95 -0.71
CA ARG A 107 3.93 11.87 0.73
C ARG A 107 3.93 10.43 1.23
N LEU A 108 3.29 9.51 0.53
CA LEU A 108 3.28 8.09 0.90
C LEU A 108 4.70 7.50 0.88
N ILE A 109 5.48 7.77 -0.16
CA ILE A 109 6.88 7.32 -0.25
C ILE A 109 7.70 7.89 0.90
N ALA A 110 7.59 9.20 1.19
CA ALA A 110 8.30 9.82 2.30
C ALA A 110 7.95 9.18 3.67
N LEU A 111 6.71 8.77 3.88
CA LEU A 111 6.29 8.05 5.09
C LEU A 111 6.94 6.67 5.20
N TYR A 112 7.06 5.93 4.09
CA TYR A 112 7.78 4.65 4.06
C TYR A 112 9.28 4.84 4.30
N GLU A 113 9.91 5.80 3.64
CA GLU A 113 11.34 6.11 3.79
C GLU A 113 11.66 6.55 5.23
N ALA A 114 10.80 7.36 5.86
CA ALA A 114 10.92 7.74 7.27
C ALA A 114 10.81 6.53 8.24
N ALA A 115 10.12 5.47 7.81
CA ALA A 115 10.04 4.21 8.56
C ALA A 115 11.16 3.21 8.19
N GLY A 116 12.15 3.63 7.40
CA GLY A 116 13.30 2.80 7.01
C GLY A 116 13.04 1.84 5.84
N ILE A 117 11.95 2.03 5.10
CA ILE A 117 11.62 1.23 3.91
C ILE A 117 11.93 2.05 2.66
N GLY A 118 12.84 1.55 1.83
CA GLY A 118 13.17 2.19 0.57
C GLY A 118 12.04 2.07 -0.47
N ARG A 119 11.98 3.06 -1.37
CA ARG A 119 10.94 3.15 -2.41
C ARG A 119 10.89 1.93 -3.35
N GLU A 120 11.98 1.19 -3.48
CA GLU A 120 12.06 -0.04 -4.28
C GLU A 120 11.16 -1.17 -3.73
N ARG A 121 10.74 -1.06 -2.45
CA ARG A 121 9.84 -2.00 -1.79
C ARG A 121 8.36 -1.59 -1.88
N VAL A 122 8.06 -0.46 -2.53
CA VAL A 122 6.70 0.11 -2.58
C VAL A 122 6.28 0.31 -4.03
N LEU A 123 5.02 -0.01 -4.34
CA LEU A 123 4.34 0.42 -5.55
C LEU A 123 3.24 1.41 -5.14
N ILE A 124 3.22 2.57 -5.77
CA ILE A 124 2.10 3.50 -5.61
C ILE A 124 0.98 3.06 -6.53
N LYS A 125 -0.15 2.67 -5.96
CA LYS A 125 -1.33 2.26 -6.74
C LYS A 125 -2.17 3.48 -7.09
N ILE A 126 -2.45 3.64 -8.38
CA ILE A 126 -3.11 4.82 -8.96
C ILE A 126 -4.25 4.35 -9.85
N ALA A 127 -5.39 5.06 -9.83
CA ALA A 127 -6.49 4.78 -10.74
C ALA A 127 -6.05 4.97 -12.20
N ALA A 128 -6.43 4.05 -13.09
CA ALA A 128 -6.08 4.06 -14.51
C ALA A 128 -6.94 5.07 -15.31
N THR A 129 -7.09 6.27 -14.79
CA THR A 129 -7.64 7.44 -15.52
C THR A 129 -6.56 8.06 -16.40
N TRP A 130 -6.95 8.95 -17.33
CA TRP A 130 -5.97 9.68 -18.12
C TRP A 130 -4.99 10.47 -17.22
N GLU A 131 -5.53 11.18 -16.24
CA GLU A 131 -4.75 11.97 -15.27
C GLU A 131 -3.85 11.08 -14.41
N GLY A 132 -4.36 9.93 -13.98
CA GLY A 132 -3.57 8.95 -13.22
C GLY A 132 -2.42 8.36 -14.04
N ILE A 133 -2.62 8.10 -15.32
CA ILE A 133 -1.55 7.65 -16.24
C ILE A 133 -0.47 8.72 -16.39
N GLN A 134 -0.84 10.01 -16.47
CA GLN A 134 0.14 11.11 -16.51
C GLN A 134 0.92 11.21 -15.18
N ALA A 135 0.23 11.03 -14.05
CA ALA A 135 0.88 10.99 -12.75
C ALA A 135 1.87 9.82 -12.64
N ALA A 136 1.45 8.62 -13.02
CA ALA A 136 2.30 7.43 -13.01
C ALA A 136 3.54 7.61 -13.91
N LYS A 137 3.37 8.21 -15.09
CA LYS A 137 4.50 8.53 -15.99
C LYS A 137 5.54 9.42 -15.31
N ALA A 138 5.10 10.48 -14.61
CA ALA A 138 6.00 11.38 -13.91
C ALA A 138 6.74 10.65 -12.77
N LEU A 139 6.01 9.89 -11.95
CA LEU A 139 6.56 9.15 -10.82
C LEU A 139 7.57 8.07 -11.24
N GLU A 140 7.30 7.35 -12.32
CA GLU A 140 8.23 6.34 -12.86
C GLU A 140 9.55 7.00 -13.34
N HIS A 141 9.51 8.21 -13.90
CA HIS A 141 10.73 8.97 -14.23
C HIS A 141 11.55 9.37 -12.99
N GLU A 142 10.92 9.46 -11.83
CA GLU A 142 11.56 9.75 -10.54
C GLU A 142 12.00 8.48 -9.78
N GLY A 143 11.80 7.29 -10.38
CA GLY A 143 12.11 6.01 -9.75
C GLY A 143 11.09 5.59 -8.68
N ILE A 144 9.90 6.16 -8.70
CA ILE A 144 8.75 5.73 -7.89
C ILE A 144 7.88 4.85 -8.75
N HIS A 145 7.90 3.55 -8.47
CA HIS A 145 7.17 2.58 -9.28
C HIS A 145 5.68 2.58 -8.96
N CYS A 146 4.86 2.38 -10.01
CA CYS A 146 3.41 2.44 -9.93
C CYS A 146 2.74 1.10 -10.26
N ASN A 147 1.53 0.97 -9.74
CA ASN A 147 0.62 -0.13 -10.03
C ASN A 147 -0.70 0.46 -10.54
#